data_484465ea4023c31dad00581abfc61605
#
_entry.id   484465ea4023c31dad00581abfc61605
#
_cell.length_a   1.000
_cell.length_b   1.000
_cell.length_c   1.000
_cell.angle_alpha   90.00
_cell.angle_beta   90.00
_cell.angle_gamma   90.00
#
_symmetry.space_group_name_H-M   'P 1'
#
loop_
_entity.id
_entity.type
_entity.pdbx_description
1 polymer ?
#
loop_
_entity_poly.entity_id
_entity_poly.type
_entity_poly.pdbx_seq_one_letter_code
_entity_poly.pdbx_strand_id
1 'polypeptide(L)'
;VEKQVDMIDLKKIVDDEFLKLKSGETFNTEAIVKEFEANLSQKSDEELIEALIICGYIPDLYEPDSSKETLFTKLCEVIEVIWARRMGYQAKAITQKSGYEDVEIIIDNKVIVSDTKSFRLSRSQAAPNVKDFVKPGDYNNWLKRKPIQARLGGLVVYPQLHEWAKLSNAHIYCSDASNPIVMLPFHYLAYLLKAKNNLHYDPNKLIALWDFQSIFKKEFTNRIEYWKIINQQIISITGDNLANLKCFLQEAEEKMHEFVLSQQQIIIEQINSKRELITKELSEISDSSIREEFLKYKNSKETENLSVLLERISKFRIKGQHTNYSEFISKEFE
;
A
#
# COMPACT_ATOMS: atom_id res chain seq x y z
N VAL A 1 -30.86 5.53 -0.52
CA VAL A 1 -29.82 6.54 -0.33
C VAL A 1 -28.59 5.78 0.13
N GLU A 2 -27.67 5.47 -0.80
CA GLU A 2 -26.37 4.93 -0.45
C GLU A 2 -25.68 5.96 0.45
N LYS A 3 -25.31 5.55 1.66
CA LYS A 3 -24.45 6.36 2.51
C LYS A 3 -23.12 6.50 1.79
N GLN A 4 -22.79 7.72 1.41
CA GLN A 4 -21.46 8.05 0.91
C GLN A 4 -20.47 7.68 2.03
N VAL A 5 -19.65 6.66 1.79
CA VAL A 5 -18.61 6.23 2.74
C VAL A 5 -17.55 7.33 2.72
N ASP A 6 -17.32 7.98 3.86
CA ASP A 6 -16.26 8.97 3.99
C ASP A 6 -14.91 8.27 3.86
N MET A 7 -14.29 8.45 2.72
CA MET A 7 -12.98 7.84 2.41
C MET A 7 -11.90 8.37 3.34
N ILE A 8 -11.12 7.47 3.93
CA ILE A 8 -9.97 7.81 4.77
C ILE A 8 -8.85 8.36 3.88
N ASP A 9 -8.69 9.68 3.88
CA ASP A 9 -7.67 10.38 3.10
C ASP A 9 -6.39 10.58 3.92
N LEU A 10 -5.46 9.63 3.80
CA LEU A 10 -4.16 9.69 4.50
C LEU A 10 -3.34 10.92 4.10
N LYS A 11 -3.42 11.36 2.83
CA LYS A 11 -2.72 12.55 2.37
C LYS A 11 -3.22 13.79 3.09
N LYS A 12 -4.54 13.93 3.17
CA LYS A 12 -5.16 15.05 3.88
C LYS A 12 -4.75 15.07 5.35
N ILE A 13 -4.80 13.91 6.03
CA ILE A 13 -4.40 13.79 7.44
C ILE A 13 -2.95 14.26 7.62
N VAL A 14 -2.03 13.78 6.80
CA VAL A 14 -0.61 14.19 6.85
C VAL A 14 -0.48 15.69 6.59
N ASP A 15 -1.12 16.22 5.55
CA ASP A 15 -1.02 17.63 5.19
C ASP A 15 -1.61 18.55 6.27
N ASP A 16 -2.73 18.18 6.88
CA ASP A 16 -3.37 18.92 7.98
C ASP A 16 -2.45 18.98 9.21
N GLU A 17 -1.78 17.86 9.57
CA GLU A 17 -0.81 17.82 10.66
C GLU A 17 0.39 18.76 10.40
N PHE A 18 0.90 18.77 9.17
CA PHE A 18 1.98 19.67 8.79
C PHE A 18 1.57 21.14 8.69
N LEU A 19 0.30 21.42 8.42
CA LEU A 19 -0.22 22.80 8.47
C LEU A 19 -0.27 23.35 9.90
N LYS A 20 -0.58 22.50 10.89
CA LYS A 20 -0.53 22.88 12.33
C LYS A 20 0.85 23.32 12.76
N LEU A 21 1.93 22.71 12.22
CA LEU A 21 3.32 23.06 12.56
C LEU A 21 3.71 24.51 12.22
N LYS A 22 3.06 25.14 11.23
CA LYS A 22 3.33 26.55 10.88
C LYS A 22 2.91 27.51 12.00
N SER A 23 2.15 27.05 12.99
CA SER A 23 1.75 27.80 14.18
C SER A 23 2.69 27.64 15.39
N GLY A 24 3.84 26.96 15.22
CA GLY A 24 4.87 26.85 16.27
C GLY A 24 4.76 25.63 17.17
N GLU A 25 3.92 24.66 16.83
CA GLU A 25 3.81 23.40 17.57
C GLU A 25 4.93 22.41 17.20
N THR A 26 5.34 21.59 18.16
CA THR A 26 6.40 20.57 17.97
C THR A 26 5.79 19.33 17.29
N PHE A 27 6.40 18.88 16.19
CA PHE A 27 5.98 17.68 15.47
C PHE A 27 6.22 16.41 16.30
N ASN A 28 5.17 15.75 16.71
CA ASN A 28 5.21 14.50 17.47
C ASN A 28 4.55 13.37 16.70
N THR A 29 5.34 12.64 15.91
CA THR A 29 4.86 11.50 15.11
C THR A 29 4.11 10.46 15.95
N GLU A 30 4.57 10.15 17.16
CA GLU A 30 3.93 9.14 18.01
C GLU A 30 2.54 9.57 18.47
N ALA A 31 2.36 10.84 18.80
CA ALA A 31 1.06 11.37 19.20
C ALA A 31 0.07 11.32 18.02
N ILE A 32 0.51 11.74 16.83
CA ILE A 32 -0.30 11.72 15.61
C ILE A 32 -0.72 10.28 15.25
N VAL A 33 0.22 9.35 15.29
CA VAL A 33 -0.03 7.93 15.03
C VAL A 33 -1.03 7.34 16.01
N LYS A 34 -0.93 7.66 17.31
CA LYS A 34 -1.89 7.21 18.33
C LYS A 34 -3.29 7.82 18.13
N GLU A 35 -3.36 9.10 17.79
CA GLU A 35 -4.63 9.76 17.50
C GLU A 35 -5.29 9.15 16.25
N PHE A 36 -4.52 8.93 15.18
CA PHE A 36 -5.00 8.26 13.99
C PHE A 36 -5.51 6.84 14.28
N GLU A 37 -4.75 6.06 15.05
CA GLU A 37 -5.14 4.72 15.47
C GLU A 37 -6.47 4.72 16.25
N ALA A 38 -6.64 5.67 17.18
CA ALA A 38 -7.86 5.83 17.94
C ALA A 38 -9.06 6.20 17.04
N ASN A 39 -8.85 7.15 16.11
CA ASN A 39 -9.88 7.59 15.16
C ASN A 39 -10.27 6.46 14.20
N LEU A 40 -9.28 5.75 13.64
CA LEU A 40 -9.50 4.64 12.71
C LEU A 40 -10.23 3.46 13.39
N SER A 41 -9.98 3.26 14.68
CA SER A 41 -10.68 2.23 15.47
C SER A 41 -12.18 2.46 15.61
N GLN A 42 -12.67 3.70 15.42
CA GLN A 42 -14.08 4.06 15.45
C GLN A 42 -14.77 3.95 14.07
N LYS A 43 -13.99 3.80 13.01
CA LYS A 43 -14.51 3.69 11.64
C LYS A 43 -15.18 2.33 11.43
N SER A 44 -16.09 2.26 10.46
CA SER A 44 -16.73 0.99 10.06
C SER A 44 -15.74 0.07 9.34
N ASP A 45 -16.10 -1.21 9.21
CA ASP A 45 -15.30 -2.15 8.44
C ASP A 45 -15.33 -1.83 6.94
N GLU A 46 -16.41 -1.25 6.45
CA GLU A 46 -16.54 -0.77 5.06
C GLU A 46 -15.55 0.37 4.77
N GLU A 47 -15.46 1.36 5.68
CA GLU A 47 -14.48 2.45 5.56
C GLU A 47 -13.04 1.92 5.59
N LEU A 48 -12.78 0.92 6.43
CA LEU A 48 -11.45 0.28 6.50
C LEU A 48 -11.14 -0.54 5.23
N ILE A 49 -12.12 -1.25 4.66
CA ILE A 49 -11.98 -1.99 3.40
C ILE A 49 -11.63 -1.03 2.26
N GLU A 50 -12.33 0.10 2.15
CA GLU A 50 -12.03 1.14 1.15
C GLU A 50 -10.60 1.69 1.32
N ALA A 51 -10.19 2.00 2.55
CA ALA A 51 -8.84 2.46 2.84
C ALA A 51 -7.77 1.44 2.45
N LEU A 52 -7.98 0.17 2.75
CA LEU A 52 -7.07 -0.92 2.41
C LEU A 52 -6.90 -1.08 0.88
N ILE A 53 -7.96 -0.87 0.08
CA ILE A 53 -7.89 -1.01 -1.39
C ILE A 53 -6.89 -0.02 -2.00
N ILE A 54 -6.82 1.22 -1.49
CA ILE A 54 -5.95 2.28 -2.03
C ILE A 54 -4.70 2.55 -1.20
N CYS A 55 -4.50 1.81 -0.11
CA CYS A 55 -3.40 2.02 0.82
C CYS A 55 -2.02 1.75 0.20
N GLY A 56 -1.00 2.38 0.77
CA GLY A 56 0.40 2.12 0.47
C GLY A 56 0.97 2.94 -0.69
N TYR A 57 0.22 3.88 -1.29
CA TYR A 57 0.76 4.78 -2.30
C TYR A 57 1.09 6.16 -1.73
N ILE A 58 2.38 6.39 -1.51
CA ILE A 58 2.93 7.65 -1.02
C ILE A 58 2.62 8.76 -2.03
N PRO A 59 2.05 9.91 -1.60
CA PRO A 59 1.84 11.04 -2.49
C PRO A 59 3.13 11.49 -3.17
N ASP A 60 3.13 11.57 -4.50
CA ASP A 60 4.30 11.93 -5.30
C ASP A 60 4.80 13.36 -5.08
N LEU A 61 3.95 14.21 -4.47
CA LEU A 61 4.29 15.58 -4.09
C LEU A 61 5.10 15.68 -2.79
N TYR A 62 5.24 14.57 -2.04
CA TYR A 62 6.13 14.56 -0.87
C TYR A 62 7.57 14.39 -1.31
N GLU A 63 8.48 15.17 -0.70
CA GLU A 63 9.89 14.98 -0.94
C GLU A 63 10.35 13.60 -0.44
N PRO A 64 11.24 12.91 -1.16
CA PRO A 64 11.82 11.66 -0.70
C PRO A 64 12.49 11.82 0.68
N ASP A 65 12.33 10.78 1.52
CA ASP A 65 12.87 10.72 2.89
C ASP A 65 12.40 11.87 3.80
N SER A 66 11.32 12.56 3.43
CA SER A 66 10.75 13.64 4.22
C SER A 66 9.97 13.13 5.43
N SER A 67 9.76 14.01 6.41
CA SER A 67 8.90 13.71 7.56
C SER A 67 7.45 13.42 7.14
N LYS A 68 6.95 14.01 6.03
CA LYS A 68 5.63 13.69 5.47
C LYS A 68 5.56 12.26 4.96
N GLU A 69 6.56 11.83 4.20
CA GLU A 69 6.65 10.45 3.72
C GLU A 69 6.74 9.46 4.89
N THR A 70 7.60 9.77 5.87
CA THR A 70 7.74 8.94 7.07
C THR A 70 6.43 8.82 7.86
N LEU A 71 5.69 9.93 8.05
CA LEU A 71 4.40 9.87 8.71
C LEU A 71 3.40 9.05 7.88
N PHE A 72 3.31 9.28 6.57
CA PHE A 72 2.42 8.55 5.69
C PHE A 72 2.62 7.04 5.78
N THR A 73 3.88 6.57 5.74
CA THR A 73 4.19 5.13 5.86
C THR A 73 3.79 4.58 7.22
N LYS A 74 3.98 5.34 8.30
CA LYS A 74 3.52 4.95 9.64
C LYS A 74 1.99 4.86 9.74
N LEU A 75 1.24 5.71 9.04
CA LEU A 75 -0.21 5.58 8.98
C LEU A 75 -0.65 4.32 8.21
N CYS A 76 0.09 3.91 7.17
CA CYS A 76 -0.16 2.64 6.47
C CYS A 76 0.05 1.44 7.40
N GLU A 77 1.08 1.45 8.25
CA GLU A 77 1.30 0.41 9.25
C GLU A 77 0.14 0.33 10.26
N VAL A 78 -0.42 1.50 10.68
CA VAL A 78 -1.60 1.53 11.56
C VAL A 78 -2.83 0.92 10.89
N ILE A 79 -3.03 1.15 9.60
CA ILE A 79 -4.14 0.52 8.85
C ILE A 79 -4.01 -1.02 8.93
N GLU A 80 -2.82 -1.57 8.77
CA GLU A 80 -2.57 -3.00 8.92
C GLU A 80 -2.86 -3.48 10.35
N VAL A 81 -2.43 -2.74 11.37
CA VAL A 81 -2.73 -3.06 12.78
C VAL A 81 -4.24 -3.11 13.04
N ILE A 82 -4.98 -2.11 12.56
CA ILE A 82 -6.45 -2.07 12.75
C ILE A 82 -7.12 -3.20 12.00
N TRP A 83 -6.69 -3.51 10.76
CA TRP A 83 -7.15 -4.69 10.06
C TRP A 83 -6.96 -5.97 10.89
N ALA A 84 -5.76 -6.19 11.40
CA ALA A 84 -5.46 -7.39 12.19
C ALA A 84 -6.37 -7.48 13.43
N ARG A 85 -6.61 -6.37 14.12
CA ARG A 85 -7.52 -6.33 15.28
C ARG A 85 -8.98 -6.58 14.87
N ARG A 86 -9.42 -6.06 13.73
CA ARG A 86 -10.77 -6.34 13.18
C ARG A 86 -10.93 -7.80 12.78
N MET A 87 -9.84 -8.46 12.37
CA MET A 87 -9.82 -9.91 12.17
C MET A 87 -9.92 -10.69 13.49
N GLY A 88 -9.72 -10.07 14.64
CA GLY A 88 -9.75 -10.68 15.96
C GLY A 88 -8.36 -11.02 16.52
N TYR A 89 -7.28 -10.56 15.86
CA TYR A 89 -5.91 -10.81 16.29
C TYR A 89 -5.41 -9.75 17.26
N GLN A 90 -4.39 -10.09 18.04
CA GLN A 90 -3.60 -9.07 18.72
C GLN A 90 -2.59 -8.49 17.72
N ALA A 91 -2.49 -7.17 17.64
CA ALA A 91 -1.56 -6.51 16.75
C ALA A 91 -1.10 -5.18 17.31
N LYS A 92 0.15 -4.82 17.00
CA LYS A 92 0.77 -3.54 17.36
C LYS A 92 1.79 -3.11 16.32
N ALA A 93 1.85 -1.82 16.03
CA ALA A 93 2.95 -1.21 15.30
C ALA A 93 4.19 -1.13 16.21
N ILE A 94 5.37 -1.30 15.61
CA ILE A 94 6.64 -1.19 16.32
C ILE A 94 7.22 0.20 16.11
N THR A 95 7.45 0.92 17.21
CA THR A 95 7.92 2.32 17.18
C THR A 95 9.45 2.44 17.04
N GLN A 96 10.19 1.35 17.20
CA GLN A 96 11.64 1.34 17.09
C GLN A 96 12.10 1.55 15.65
N LYS A 97 13.04 2.50 15.45
CA LYS A 97 13.36 3.06 14.13
C LYS A 97 14.21 2.21 13.19
N SER A 98 14.88 1.17 13.65
CA SER A 98 15.72 0.35 12.76
C SER A 98 15.90 -1.06 13.27
N GLY A 99 15.94 -2.01 12.33
CA GLY A 99 16.23 -3.41 12.62
C GLY A 99 15.09 -4.19 13.30
N TYR A 100 13.86 -3.67 13.23
CA TYR A 100 12.65 -4.32 13.74
C TYR A 100 11.61 -4.42 12.60
N GLU A 101 10.65 -5.33 12.79
CA GLU A 101 9.43 -5.41 12.00
C GLU A 101 8.59 -4.13 12.14
N ASP A 102 7.77 -3.82 11.16
CA ASP A 102 6.85 -2.69 11.22
C ASP A 102 5.64 -3.02 12.09
N VAL A 103 5.09 -4.22 11.94
CA VAL A 103 3.93 -4.70 12.69
C VAL A 103 4.17 -6.09 13.24
N GLU A 104 3.79 -6.31 14.50
CA GLU A 104 3.69 -7.64 15.12
C GLU A 104 2.23 -8.06 15.18
N ILE A 105 1.90 -9.24 14.65
CA ILE A 105 0.56 -9.82 14.67
C ILE A 105 0.61 -11.16 15.40
N ILE A 106 -0.35 -11.41 16.28
CA ILE A 106 -0.44 -12.67 17.03
C ILE A 106 -1.79 -13.34 16.73
N ILE A 107 -1.73 -14.53 16.17
CA ILE A 107 -2.88 -15.38 15.85
C ILE A 107 -2.70 -16.69 16.64
N ASP A 108 -3.63 -17.01 17.54
CA ASP A 108 -3.60 -18.26 18.33
C ASP A 108 -2.22 -18.53 18.97
N ASN A 109 -1.66 -17.53 19.66
CA ASN A 109 -0.33 -17.56 20.28
C ASN A 109 0.85 -17.73 19.31
N LYS A 110 0.62 -17.62 18.00
CA LYS A 110 1.65 -17.61 16.97
C LYS A 110 1.95 -16.21 16.50
N VAL A 111 3.22 -15.86 16.40
CA VAL A 111 3.71 -14.53 16.05
C VAL A 111 4.08 -14.47 14.57
N ILE A 112 3.52 -13.49 13.89
CA ILE A 112 3.88 -13.05 12.55
C ILE A 112 4.61 -11.72 12.69
N VAL A 113 5.75 -11.59 12.01
CA VAL A 113 6.47 -10.33 11.87
C VAL A 113 6.16 -9.75 10.48
N SER A 114 5.60 -8.55 10.43
CA SER A 114 5.15 -7.94 9.18
C SER A 114 6.01 -6.75 8.78
N ASP A 115 6.20 -6.62 7.48
CA ASP A 115 6.89 -5.52 6.80
C ASP A 115 5.91 -4.86 5.82
N THR A 116 5.54 -3.63 6.13
CA THR A 116 4.54 -2.85 5.38
C THR A 116 5.22 -1.99 4.32
N LYS A 117 5.07 -2.35 3.06
CA LYS A 117 5.68 -1.64 1.93
C LYS A 117 4.78 -0.56 1.37
N SER A 118 5.34 0.63 1.19
CA SER A 118 4.70 1.73 0.49
C SER A 118 5.52 2.16 -0.71
N PHE A 119 4.84 2.55 -1.81
CA PHE A 119 5.47 2.92 -3.07
C PHE A 119 4.90 4.23 -3.61
N ARG A 120 5.63 4.88 -4.51
CA ARG A 120 5.13 6.04 -5.28
C ARG A 120 4.54 5.58 -6.60
N LEU A 121 3.45 6.20 -7.04
CA LEU A 121 2.88 5.93 -8.36
C LEU A 121 3.86 6.27 -9.48
N SER A 122 4.63 7.36 -9.32
CA SER A 122 5.58 7.86 -10.31
C SER A 122 6.94 7.17 -10.32
N ARG A 123 7.13 6.12 -9.51
CA ARG A 123 8.43 5.45 -9.47
C ARG A 123 8.82 4.89 -10.84
N SER A 124 10.11 5.02 -11.18
CA SER A 124 10.64 4.62 -12.48
C SER A 124 10.74 3.10 -12.70
N GLN A 125 10.72 2.32 -11.62
CA GLN A 125 10.86 0.87 -11.67
C GLN A 125 9.51 0.20 -11.60
N ALA A 126 9.30 -0.72 -12.51
CA ALA A 126 8.06 -1.48 -12.63
C ALA A 126 7.81 -2.47 -11.48
N ALA A 127 8.85 -2.80 -10.75
CA ALA A 127 8.81 -3.60 -9.54
C ALA A 127 9.95 -3.15 -8.64
N PRO A 128 9.77 -3.22 -7.33
CA PRO A 128 10.88 -3.03 -6.41
C PRO A 128 11.97 -4.06 -6.74
N ASN A 129 13.21 -3.67 -6.52
CA ASN A 129 14.31 -4.63 -6.52
C ASN A 129 13.95 -5.74 -5.52
N VAL A 130 14.15 -6.98 -5.92
CA VAL A 130 13.88 -8.16 -5.06
C VAL A 130 14.51 -8.01 -3.68
N LYS A 131 15.73 -7.45 -3.61
CA LYS A 131 16.45 -7.21 -2.35
C LYS A 131 15.77 -6.20 -1.44
N ASP A 132 14.97 -5.30 -1.99
CA ASP A 132 14.28 -4.25 -1.24
C ASP A 132 12.84 -4.65 -0.89
N PHE A 133 12.30 -5.64 -1.60
CA PHE A 133 10.94 -6.11 -1.41
C PHE A 133 10.85 -7.16 -0.31
N VAL A 134 11.68 -8.18 -0.37
CA VAL A 134 11.75 -9.25 0.65
C VAL A 134 13.19 -9.44 1.06
N LYS A 135 13.48 -9.23 2.33
CA LYS A 135 14.79 -9.45 2.95
C LYS A 135 14.72 -10.58 3.97
N PRO A 136 14.85 -11.85 3.55
CA PRO A 136 14.65 -13.00 4.45
C PRO A 136 15.50 -12.95 5.72
N GLY A 137 16.69 -12.36 5.63
CA GLY A 137 17.58 -12.16 6.78
C GLY A 137 16.98 -11.29 7.87
N ASP A 138 16.22 -10.25 7.50
CA ASP A 138 15.57 -9.36 8.45
C ASP A 138 14.45 -10.10 9.17
N TYR A 139 13.57 -10.82 8.44
CA TYR A 139 12.50 -11.63 9.02
C TYR A 139 13.06 -12.70 9.99
N ASN A 140 14.15 -13.36 9.61
CA ASN A 140 14.84 -14.30 10.48
C ASN A 140 15.30 -13.63 11.78
N ASN A 141 15.89 -12.44 11.71
CA ASN A 141 16.37 -11.71 12.86
C ASN A 141 15.22 -11.24 13.77
N TRP A 142 14.12 -10.79 13.18
CA TRP A 142 12.92 -10.39 13.93
C TRP A 142 12.29 -11.59 14.64
N LEU A 143 12.09 -12.71 13.93
CA LEU A 143 11.55 -13.94 14.50
C LEU A 143 12.45 -14.53 15.60
N LYS A 144 13.79 -14.44 15.49
CA LYS A 144 14.70 -14.91 16.53
C LYS A 144 14.49 -14.23 17.88
N ARG A 145 13.93 -13.03 17.92
CA ARG A 145 13.59 -12.30 19.16
C ARG A 145 12.32 -12.82 19.82
N LYS A 146 11.55 -13.65 19.14
CA LYS A 146 10.30 -14.25 19.66
C LYS A 146 10.58 -15.65 20.21
N PRO A 147 9.79 -16.13 21.18
CA PRO A 147 9.90 -17.52 21.67
C PRO A 147 9.76 -18.50 20.51
N ILE A 148 10.59 -19.54 20.51
CA ILE A 148 10.70 -20.46 19.34
C ILE A 148 9.35 -21.11 18.99
N GLN A 149 8.58 -21.51 20.01
CA GLN A 149 7.28 -22.16 19.89
C GLN A 149 6.18 -21.21 19.39
N ALA A 150 6.40 -19.89 19.47
CA ALA A 150 5.46 -18.88 19.01
C ALA A 150 5.71 -18.40 17.57
N ARG A 151 6.87 -18.71 16.99
CA ARG A 151 7.24 -18.23 15.66
C ARG A 151 6.36 -18.88 14.61
N LEU A 152 5.69 -18.06 13.77
CA LEU A 152 4.92 -18.54 12.62
C LEU A 152 5.68 -18.24 11.33
N GLY A 153 6.00 -16.98 11.07
CA GLY A 153 6.70 -16.56 9.86
C GLY A 153 6.63 -15.05 9.61
N GLY A 154 7.00 -14.65 8.41
CA GLY A 154 6.91 -13.27 7.94
C GLY A 154 5.63 -12.99 7.15
N LEU A 155 5.23 -11.73 7.13
CA LEU A 155 4.22 -11.19 6.23
C LEU A 155 4.81 -9.97 5.50
N VAL A 156 4.61 -9.90 4.21
CA VAL A 156 4.88 -8.69 3.41
C VAL A 156 3.55 -8.13 2.98
N VAL A 157 3.21 -6.95 3.46
CA VAL A 157 2.05 -6.21 2.99
C VAL A 157 2.51 -5.13 2.00
N TYR A 158 1.84 -4.99 0.86
CA TYR A 158 2.23 -4.06 -0.20
C TYR A 158 1.00 -3.59 -0.99
N PRO A 159 1.09 -2.50 -1.77
CA PRO A 159 -0.10 -1.85 -2.31
C PRO A 159 -0.97 -2.74 -3.19
N GLN A 160 -0.44 -3.27 -4.29
CA GLN A 160 -1.25 -3.95 -5.31
C GLN A 160 -0.50 -5.15 -5.93
N LEU A 161 -1.25 -6.15 -6.42
CA LEU A 161 -0.71 -7.36 -7.06
C LEU A 161 0.32 -7.09 -8.16
N HIS A 162 0.08 -6.08 -9.01
CA HIS A 162 0.95 -5.76 -10.13
C HIS A 162 2.32 -5.23 -9.69
N GLU A 163 2.46 -4.82 -8.42
CA GLU A 163 3.72 -4.35 -7.85
C GLU A 163 4.76 -5.47 -7.74
N TRP A 164 4.32 -6.71 -7.65
CA TRP A 164 5.19 -7.86 -7.81
C TRP A 164 5.33 -8.19 -9.29
N ALA A 165 6.41 -7.74 -9.95
CA ALA A 165 6.61 -7.94 -11.37
C ALA A 165 6.72 -9.43 -11.75
N LYS A 166 6.22 -9.77 -12.95
CA LYS A 166 6.17 -11.14 -13.46
C LYS A 166 7.54 -11.85 -13.46
N LEU A 167 8.59 -11.10 -13.72
CA LEU A 167 9.97 -11.64 -13.76
C LEU A 167 10.76 -11.44 -12.45
N SER A 168 10.11 -10.98 -11.39
CA SER A 168 10.73 -10.82 -10.08
C SER A 168 11.06 -12.19 -9.48
N ASN A 169 12.25 -12.32 -8.90
CA ASN A 169 12.68 -13.50 -8.16
C ASN A 169 12.20 -13.49 -6.69
N ALA A 170 11.27 -12.62 -6.31
CA ALA A 170 10.76 -12.54 -4.93
C ALA A 170 10.19 -13.88 -4.45
N HIS A 171 9.65 -14.70 -5.36
CA HIS A 171 9.16 -16.04 -5.06
C HIS A 171 10.22 -16.95 -4.42
N ILE A 172 11.49 -16.81 -4.79
CA ILE A 172 12.57 -17.60 -4.20
C ILE A 172 12.70 -17.35 -2.69
N TYR A 173 12.46 -16.11 -2.26
CA TYR A 173 12.54 -15.72 -0.85
C TYR A 173 11.28 -16.07 -0.06
N CYS A 174 10.15 -16.24 -0.75
CA CYS A 174 8.89 -16.61 -0.13
C CYS A 174 8.69 -18.14 0.00
N SER A 175 9.50 -18.96 -0.72
CA SER A 175 9.30 -20.41 -0.79
C SER A 175 10.01 -21.22 0.29
N ASP A 176 10.76 -20.58 1.17
CA ASP A 176 11.47 -21.28 2.26
C ASP A 176 10.49 -21.74 3.33
N ALA A 177 10.22 -23.05 3.36
CA ALA A 177 9.33 -23.67 4.36
C ALA A 177 9.89 -23.60 5.79
N SER A 178 11.19 -23.43 5.97
CA SER A 178 11.80 -23.26 7.31
C SER A 178 11.59 -21.84 7.86
N ASN A 179 11.29 -20.89 6.97
CA ASN A 179 11.09 -19.49 7.29
C ASN A 179 10.04 -18.88 6.33
N PRO A 180 8.79 -19.32 6.45
CA PRO A 180 7.74 -18.95 5.52
C PRO A 180 7.46 -17.45 5.56
N ILE A 181 7.49 -16.81 4.40
CA ILE A 181 7.15 -15.40 4.21
C ILE A 181 5.97 -15.31 3.25
N VAL A 182 4.81 -14.97 3.78
CA VAL A 182 3.59 -14.76 2.99
C VAL A 182 3.58 -13.34 2.45
N MET A 183 3.25 -13.17 1.18
CA MET A 183 3.07 -11.87 0.53
C MET A 183 1.59 -11.64 0.25
N LEU A 184 1.01 -10.59 0.84
CA LEU A 184 -0.38 -10.21 0.62
C LEU A 184 -0.48 -8.71 0.31
N PRO A 185 -1.01 -8.31 -0.85
CA PRO A 185 -1.35 -6.92 -1.09
C PRO A 185 -2.47 -6.43 -0.16
N PHE A 186 -2.53 -5.12 0.10
CA PHE A 186 -3.56 -4.53 0.96
C PHE A 186 -4.99 -4.89 0.54
N HIS A 187 -5.28 -4.97 -0.76
CA HIS A 187 -6.62 -5.36 -1.21
C HIS A 187 -6.97 -6.83 -0.91
N TYR A 188 -5.98 -7.72 -0.65
CA TYR A 188 -6.24 -9.05 -0.10
C TYR A 188 -6.62 -8.98 1.38
N LEU A 189 -6.01 -8.08 2.15
CA LEU A 189 -6.43 -7.82 3.53
C LEU A 189 -7.86 -7.30 3.56
N ALA A 190 -8.22 -6.40 2.63
CA ALA A 190 -9.58 -5.91 2.44
C ALA A 190 -10.56 -7.05 2.14
N TYR A 191 -10.21 -7.94 1.20
CA TYR A 191 -11.02 -9.12 0.89
C TYR A 191 -11.24 -10.03 2.11
N LEU A 192 -10.18 -10.33 2.85
CA LEU A 192 -10.27 -11.21 4.03
C LEU A 192 -11.20 -10.62 5.10
N LEU A 193 -11.17 -9.30 5.32
CA LEU A 193 -12.09 -8.63 6.22
C LEU A 193 -13.54 -8.68 5.71
N LYS A 194 -13.77 -8.38 4.42
CA LYS A 194 -15.09 -8.48 3.78
C LYS A 194 -15.65 -9.91 3.88
N ALA A 195 -14.81 -10.91 3.58
CA ALA A 195 -15.18 -12.31 3.68
C ALA A 195 -15.52 -12.73 5.11
N LYS A 196 -14.74 -12.28 6.11
CA LYS A 196 -15.05 -12.52 7.52
C LYS A 196 -16.43 -12.01 7.89
N ASN A 197 -16.78 -10.80 7.47
CA ASN A 197 -18.06 -10.19 7.79
C ASN A 197 -19.25 -10.88 7.11
N ASN A 198 -19.04 -11.33 5.86
CA ASN A 198 -20.11 -11.92 5.05
C ASN A 198 -20.28 -13.42 5.25
N LEU A 199 -19.18 -14.15 5.43
CA LEU A 199 -19.16 -15.63 5.46
C LEU A 199 -18.95 -16.18 6.88
N HIS A 200 -18.58 -15.32 7.83
CA HIS A 200 -18.38 -15.67 9.24
C HIS A 200 -17.40 -16.85 9.46
N TYR A 201 -16.36 -16.93 8.60
CA TYR A 201 -15.33 -17.95 8.78
C TYR A 201 -14.48 -17.66 10.04
N ASP A 202 -13.80 -18.69 10.54
CA ASP A 202 -12.87 -18.52 11.65
C ASP A 202 -11.54 -17.89 11.16
N PRO A 203 -11.23 -16.64 11.50
CA PRO A 203 -10.02 -15.98 11.06
C PRO A 203 -8.73 -16.66 11.51
N ASN A 204 -8.74 -17.43 12.61
CA ASN A 204 -7.54 -18.15 13.08
C ASN A 204 -7.05 -19.17 12.06
N LYS A 205 -7.92 -19.66 11.18
CA LYS A 205 -7.53 -20.56 10.08
C LYS A 205 -6.52 -19.92 9.11
N LEU A 206 -6.36 -18.60 9.12
CA LEU A 206 -5.32 -17.92 8.28
C LEU A 206 -3.90 -18.39 8.62
N ILE A 207 -3.64 -18.95 9.80
CA ILE A 207 -2.37 -19.61 10.13
C ILE A 207 -1.92 -20.59 9.04
N ALA A 208 -2.86 -21.26 8.38
CA ALA A 208 -2.58 -22.23 7.32
C ALA A 208 -1.83 -21.62 6.12
N LEU A 209 -1.87 -20.29 5.92
CA LEU A 209 -1.08 -19.65 4.88
C LEU A 209 0.43 -19.75 5.08
N TRP A 210 0.90 -19.98 6.30
CA TRP A 210 2.31 -20.16 6.65
C TRP A 210 2.75 -21.63 6.69
N ASP A 211 1.84 -22.58 6.48
CA ASP A 211 2.20 -24.00 6.37
C ASP A 211 2.72 -24.33 4.96
N PHE A 212 3.86 -23.75 4.60
CA PHE A 212 4.46 -23.91 3.28
C PHE A 212 4.81 -25.35 2.92
N GLN A 213 5.08 -26.22 3.91
CA GLN A 213 5.32 -27.64 3.68
C GLN A 213 4.08 -28.34 3.13
N SER A 214 2.89 -27.96 3.60
CA SER A 214 1.63 -28.57 3.17
C SER A 214 1.11 -27.93 1.88
N ILE A 215 1.26 -26.61 1.70
CA ILE A 215 0.64 -25.89 0.58
C ILE A 215 1.51 -25.85 -0.68
N PHE A 216 2.83 -25.77 -0.54
CA PHE A 216 3.78 -25.79 -1.65
C PHE A 216 4.46 -27.16 -1.76
N LYS A 217 3.78 -28.12 -2.39
CA LYS A 217 4.30 -29.49 -2.59
C LYS A 217 5.50 -29.56 -3.53
N LYS A 218 5.74 -28.51 -4.31
CA LYS A 218 6.86 -28.34 -5.22
C LYS A 218 7.34 -26.89 -5.12
N GLU A 219 8.62 -26.66 -5.38
CA GLU A 219 9.10 -25.30 -5.58
C GLU A 219 8.31 -24.63 -6.71
N PHE A 220 7.73 -23.47 -6.44
CA PHE A 220 7.08 -22.68 -7.48
C PHE A 220 8.15 -21.83 -8.21
N THR A 221 7.99 -21.70 -9.52
CA THR A 221 9.00 -21.08 -10.39
C THR A 221 8.66 -19.62 -10.75
N ASN A 222 7.45 -19.19 -10.45
CA ASN A 222 6.97 -17.85 -10.80
C ASN A 222 5.80 -17.43 -9.90
N ARG A 223 5.47 -16.13 -9.94
CA ARG A 223 4.39 -15.57 -9.12
C ARG A 223 3.01 -16.13 -9.47
N ILE A 224 2.76 -16.60 -10.71
CA ILE A 224 1.47 -17.14 -11.13
C ILE A 224 1.16 -18.40 -10.33
N GLU A 225 2.15 -19.29 -10.22
CA GLU A 225 2.01 -20.51 -9.39
C GLU A 225 1.81 -20.17 -7.91
N TYR A 226 2.53 -19.17 -7.40
CA TYR A 226 2.33 -18.67 -6.03
C TYR A 226 0.89 -18.24 -5.80
N TRP A 227 0.36 -17.35 -6.65
CA TRP A 227 -0.98 -16.82 -6.49
C TRP A 227 -2.05 -17.88 -6.69
N LYS A 228 -1.87 -18.81 -7.62
CA LYS A 228 -2.79 -19.95 -7.79
C LYS A 228 -2.92 -20.73 -6.48
N ILE A 229 -1.81 -21.00 -5.80
CA ILE A 229 -1.80 -21.76 -4.55
C ILE A 229 -2.38 -20.93 -3.39
N ILE A 230 -1.93 -19.68 -3.22
CA ILE A 230 -2.41 -18.81 -2.15
C ILE A 230 -3.92 -18.53 -2.30
N ASN A 231 -4.42 -18.28 -3.52
CA ASN A 231 -5.83 -18.06 -3.75
C ASN A 231 -6.67 -19.29 -3.41
N GLN A 232 -6.20 -20.50 -3.77
CA GLN A 232 -6.85 -21.74 -3.38
C GLN A 232 -6.91 -21.90 -1.86
N GLN A 233 -5.83 -21.56 -1.14
CA GLN A 233 -5.82 -21.59 0.31
C GLN A 233 -6.78 -20.56 0.91
N ILE A 234 -6.78 -19.33 0.43
CA ILE A 234 -7.70 -18.28 0.89
C ILE A 234 -9.15 -18.72 0.73
N ILE A 235 -9.52 -19.27 -0.44
CA ILE A 235 -10.86 -19.77 -0.70
C ILE A 235 -11.21 -20.93 0.23
N SER A 236 -10.29 -21.87 0.43
CA SER A 236 -10.49 -22.99 1.35
C SER A 236 -10.69 -22.52 2.80
N ILE A 237 -9.94 -21.49 3.23
CA ILE A 237 -10.02 -20.92 4.58
C ILE A 237 -11.33 -20.16 4.78
N THR A 238 -11.70 -19.32 3.82
CA THR A 238 -12.89 -18.46 3.90
C THR A 238 -14.20 -19.20 3.63
N GLY A 239 -14.13 -20.34 2.95
CA GLY A 239 -15.32 -21.05 2.45
C GLY A 239 -15.99 -20.33 1.26
N ASP A 240 -15.30 -19.36 0.65
CA ASP A 240 -15.78 -18.63 -0.54
C ASP A 240 -15.47 -19.43 -1.83
N ASN A 241 -15.70 -18.81 -2.96
CA ASN A 241 -15.38 -19.37 -4.27
C ASN A 241 -14.49 -18.40 -5.08
N LEU A 242 -13.83 -18.96 -6.10
CA LEU A 242 -12.89 -18.24 -6.94
C LEU A 242 -13.53 -17.05 -7.69
N ALA A 243 -14.80 -17.19 -8.08
CA ALA A 243 -15.51 -16.15 -8.82
C ALA A 243 -15.73 -14.91 -7.96
N ASN A 244 -16.09 -15.08 -6.68
CA ASN A 244 -16.28 -13.97 -5.74
C ASN A 244 -14.97 -13.26 -5.45
N LEU A 245 -13.88 -14.01 -5.18
CA LEU A 245 -12.56 -13.41 -5.00
C LEU A 245 -12.14 -12.61 -6.24
N LYS A 246 -12.31 -13.18 -7.43
CA LYS A 246 -11.99 -12.51 -8.70
C LYS A 246 -12.83 -11.23 -8.89
N CYS A 247 -14.13 -11.29 -8.61
CA CYS A 247 -15.02 -10.13 -8.68
C CYS A 247 -14.54 -9.01 -7.75
N PHE A 248 -14.24 -9.34 -6.49
CA PHE A 248 -13.72 -8.37 -5.52
C PHE A 248 -12.42 -7.72 -6.00
N LEU A 249 -11.48 -8.52 -6.52
CA LEU A 249 -10.20 -7.98 -7.01
C LEU A 249 -10.38 -7.07 -8.23
N GLN A 250 -11.38 -7.32 -9.08
CA GLN A 250 -11.74 -6.43 -10.19
C GLN A 250 -12.34 -5.11 -9.70
N GLU A 251 -13.28 -5.17 -8.73
CA GLU A 251 -13.82 -3.97 -8.07
C GLU A 251 -12.72 -3.14 -7.40
N ALA A 252 -11.77 -3.79 -6.72
CA ALA A 252 -10.62 -3.13 -6.12
C ALA A 252 -9.70 -2.46 -7.17
N GLU A 253 -9.53 -3.09 -8.35
CA GLU A 253 -8.81 -2.50 -9.47
C GLU A 253 -9.48 -1.23 -10.00
N GLU A 254 -10.81 -1.24 -10.14
CA GLU A 254 -11.57 -0.06 -10.60
C GLU A 254 -11.41 1.10 -9.62
N LYS A 255 -11.55 0.87 -8.32
CA LYS A 255 -11.31 1.89 -7.28
C LYS A 255 -9.89 2.42 -7.28
N MET A 256 -8.92 1.54 -7.48
CA MET A 256 -7.53 1.97 -7.62
C MET A 256 -7.32 2.83 -8.87
N HIS A 257 -8.00 2.52 -9.97
CA HIS A 257 -7.96 3.36 -11.17
C HIS A 257 -8.51 4.77 -10.91
N GLU A 258 -9.64 4.87 -10.23
CA GLU A 258 -10.22 6.16 -9.82
C GLU A 258 -9.26 6.94 -8.92
N PHE A 259 -8.62 6.27 -7.96
CA PHE A 259 -7.59 6.87 -7.11
C PHE A 259 -6.42 7.44 -7.94
N VAL A 260 -5.90 6.69 -8.91
CA VAL A 260 -4.81 7.17 -9.79
C VAL A 260 -5.23 8.40 -10.58
N LEU A 261 -6.47 8.41 -11.12
CA LEU A 261 -6.99 9.59 -11.83
C LEU A 261 -7.10 10.80 -10.91
N SER A 262 -7.53 10.62 -9.67
CA SER A 262 -7.58 11.70 -8.68
C SER A 262 -6.18 12.26 -8.36
N GLN A 263 -5.17 11.42 -8.24
CA GLN A 263 -3.79 11.87 -8.02
C GLN A 263 -3.23 12.65 -9.22
N GLN A 264 -3.56 12.23 -10.45
CA GLN A 264 -3.20 12.99 -11.66
C GLN A 264 -3.87 14.38 -11.65
N GLN A 265 -5.15 14.45 -11.31
CA GLN A 265 -5.89 15.70 -11.24
C GLN A 265 -5.29 16.68 -10.23
N ILE A 266 -4.89 16.21 -9.05
CA ILE A 266 -4.22 17.02 -8.03
C ILE A 266 -2.93 17.66 -8.60
N ILE A 267 -2.14 16.91 -9.35
CA ILE A 267 -0.91 17.43 -9.96
C ILE A 267 -1.23 18.44 -11.06
N ILE A 268 -2.24 18.19 -11.89
CA ILE A 268 -2.69 19.12 -12.92
C ILE A 268 -3.13 20.46 -12.30
N GLU A 269 -3.91 20.41 -11.22
CA GLU A 269 -4.36 21.59 -10.50
C GLU A 269 -3.18 22.38 -9.92
N GLN A 270 -2.17 21.70 -9.36
CA GLN A 270 -0.96 22.37 -8.90
C GLN A 270 -0.17 23.03 -10.03
N ILE A 271 -0.07 22.38 -11.19
CA ILE A 271 0.56 22.97 -12.37
C ILE A 271 -0.19 24.26 -12.77
N ASN A 272 -1.50 24.21 -12.82
CA ASN A 272 -2.33 25.36 -13.21
C ASN A 272 -2.23 26.51 -12.20
N SER A 273 -2.32 26.21 -10.91
CA SER A 273 -2.16 27.21 -9.84
C SER A 273 -0.80 27.90 -9.89
N LYS A 274 0.29 27.15 -10.13
CA LYS A 274 1.63 27.74 -10.32
C LYS A 274 1.70 28.65 -11.56
N ARG A 275 1.07 28.25 -12.67
CA ARG A 275 1.00 29.07 -13.89
C ARG A 275 0.25 30.37 -13.68
N GLU A 276 -0.87 30.32 -12.96
CA GLU A 276 -1.66 31.50 -12.62
C GLU A 276 -0.87 32.49 -11.75
N LEU A 277 -0.17 31.99 -10.71
CA LEU A 277 0.69 32.79 -9.86
C LEU A 277 1.79 33.51 -10.68
N ILE A 278 2.47 32.77 -11.56
CA ILE A 278 3.51 33.31 -12.44
C ILE A 278 2.93 34.36 -13.36
N THR A 279 1.76 34.12 -13.94
CA THR A 279 1.07 35.09 -14.83
C THR A 279 0.74 36.37 -14.08
N LYS A 280 0.25 36.27 -12.84
CA LYS A 280 -0.04 37.41 -11.98
C LYS A 280 1.22 38.22 -11.68
N GLU A 281 2.30 37.57 -11.23
CA GLU A 281 3.59 38.22 -10.98
C GLU A 281 4.12 38.99 -12.18
N LEU A 282 3.94 38.41 -13.40
CA LEU A 282 4.43 39.00 -14.62
C LEU A 282 3.50 40.10 -15.19
N SER A 283 2.25 40.19 -14.71
CA SER A 283 1.32 41.26 -15.16
C SER A 283 1.82 42.65 -14.80
N GLU A 284 2.74 42.79 -13.85
CA GLU A 284 3.34 44.04 -13.40
C GLU A 284 4.54 44.48 -14.27
N ILE A 285 5.02 43.62 -15.18
CA ILE A 285 6.15 43.94 -16.08
C ILE A 285 5.65 44.68 -17.34
N SER A 286 6.30 45.83 -17.66
CA SER A 286 5.84 46.74 -18.70
C SER A 286 6.16 46.32 -20.16
N ASP A 287 7.18 45.48 -20.38
CA ASP A 287 7.57 45.02 -21.72
C ASP A 287 6.88 43.70 -22.09
N SER A 288 6.04 43.73 -23.13
CA SER A 288 5.21 42.57 -23.52
C SER A 288 6.00 41.40 -24.09
N SER A 289 7.09 41.66 -24.84
CA SER A 289 7.88 40.58 -25.44
C SER A 289 8.76 39.86 -24.43
N ILE A 290 9.40 40.61 -23.52
CA ILE A 290 10.17 40.03 -22.42
C ILE A 290 9.25 39.28 -21.47
N ARG A 291 8.03 39.80 -21.27
CA ARG A 291 7.02 39.14 -20.44
C ARG A 291 6.62 37.77 -21.01
N GLU A 292 6.36 37.66 -22.29
CA GLU A 292 5.97 36.37 -22.91
C GLU A 292 7.08 35.31 -22.84
N GLU A 293 8.32 35.69 -23.13
CA GLU A 293 9.46 34.77 -23.04
C GLU A 293 9.73 34.34 -21.62
N PHE A 294 9.70 35.27 -20.66
CA PHE A 294 9.91 35.00 -19.29
C PHE A 294 8.77 34.10 -18.69
N LEU A 295 7.53 34.33 -19.11
CA LEU A 295 6.37 33.50 -18.75
C LEU A 295 6.58 32.05 -19.21
N LYS A 296 6.97 31.83 -20.47
CA LYS A 296 7.25 30.49 -21.01
C LYS A 296 8.37 29.80 -20.23
N TYR A 297 9.47 30.51 -20.02
CA TYR A 297 10.62 29.98 -19.26
C TYR A 297 10.26 29.60 -17.82
N LYS A 298 9.62 30.51 -17.10
CA LYS A 298 9.28 30.31 -15.69
C LYS A 298 8.21 29.22 -15.52
N ASN A 299 7.19 29.18 -16.38
CA ASN A 299 6.20 28.10 -16.37
C ASN A 299 6.84 26.73 -16.60
N SER A 300 7.71 26.61 -17.60
CA SER A 300 8.41 25.35 -17.85
C SER A 300 9.23 24.92 -16.63
N LYS A 301 10.07 25.80 -16.11
CA LYS A 301 10.96 25.49 -14.99
C LYS A 301 10.22 25.16 -13.69
N GLU A 302 9.19 25.94 -13.35
CA GLU A 302 8.44 25.75 -12.09
C GLU A 302 7.51 24.54 -12.13
N THR A 303 7.12 24.08 -13.32
CA THR A 303 6.24 22.91 -13.46
C THR A 303 6.95 21.68 -13.99
N GLU A 304 8.26 21.72 -14.27
CA GLU A 304 9.02 20.62 -14.86
C GLU A 304 8.90 19.33 -14.02
N ASN A 305 9.21 19.42 -12.74
CA ASN A 305 9.12 18.26 -11.84
C ASN A 305 7.70 17.68 -11.77
N LEU A 306 6.68 18.53 -11.70
CA LEU A 306 5.27 18.12 -11.66
C LEU A 306 4.84 17.46 -12.97
N SER A 307 5.30 17.96 -14.11
CA SER A 307 5.04 17.38 -15.42
C SER A 307 5.68 15.98 -15.54
N VAL A 308 6.90 15.81 -15.02
CA VAL A 308 7.57 14.49 -14.95
C VAL A 308 6.79 13.53 -14.05
N LEU A 309 6.30 13.99 -12.91
CA LEU A 309 5.47 13.16 -12.03
C LEU A 309 4.17 12.74 -12.72
N LEU A 310 3.50 13.68 -13.38
CA LEU A 310 2.27 13.41 -14.12
C LEU A 310 2.50 12.37 -15.22
N GLU A 311 3.59 12.51 -16.01
CA GLU A 311 3.95 11.53 -17.03
C GLU A 311 4.21 10.14 -16.44
N ARG A 312 4.90 10.06 -15.31
CA ARG A 312 5.17 8.78 -14.64
C ARG A 312 3.90 8.14 -14.10
N ILE A 313 3.02 8.91 -13.47
CA ILE A 313 1.73 8.41 -12.97
C ILE A 313 0.83 7.96 -14.12
N SER A 314 0.83 8.68 -15.25
CA SER A 314 0.04 8.27 -16.43
C SER A 314 0.46 6.92 -17.01
N LYS A 315 1.70 6.50 -16.74
CA LYS A 315 2.24 5.17 -17.11
C LYS A 315 1.98 4.10 -16.04
N PHE A 316 1.27 4.43 -14.97
CA PHE A 316 0.93 3.47 -13.93
C PHE A 316 0.03 2.35 -14.49
N ARG A 317 0.31 1.12 -14.06
CA ARG A 317 -0.14 -0.09 -14.75
C ARG A 317 -1.41 -0.68 -14.18
N ILE A 318 -2.51 -0.01 -14.21
CA ILE A 318 -3.81 -0.62 -13.91
C ILE A 318 -4.37 -1.34 -15.15
N LYS A 319 -4.24 -0.69 -16.31
CA LYS A 319 -4.59 -1.24 -17.64
C LYS A 319 -3.43 -1.06 -18.60
N GLY A 320 -2.19 -1.21 -18.12
CA GLY A 320 -1.01 -0.84 -18.86
C GLY A 320 -0.70 -1.78 -20.01
N GLN A 321 -0.06 -1.23 -21.02
CA GLN A 321 0.37 -1.89 -22.26
C GLN A 321 1.22 -3.15 -22.06
N HIS A 322 1.69 -3.43 -20.82
CA HIS A 322 2.53 -4.58 -20.51
C HIS A 322 1.90 -5.59 -19.53
N THR A 323 0.80 -5.22 -18.87
CA THR A 323 0.05 -6.13 -18.01
C THR A 323 -1.39 -5.60 -17.94
N ASN A 324 -2.26 -6.15 -18.75
CA ASN A 324 -3.69 -5.99 -18.52
C ASN A 324 -3.95 -6.65 -17.15
N TYR A 325 -4.34 -5.87 -16.13
CA TYR A 325 -4.55 -6.37 -14.78
C TYR A 325 -5.68 -7.40 -14.76
N SER A 326 -6.72 -7.19 -15.56
CA SER A 326 -7.78 -8.17 -15.76
C SER A 326 -7.27 -9.46 -16.40
N GLU A 327 -6.33 -9.35 -17.35
CA GLU A 327 -5.66 -10.50 -17.97
C GLU A 327 -4.69 -11.17 -16.98
N PHE A 328 -4.01 -10.37 -16.15
CA PHE A 328 -3.18 -10.89 -15.07
C PHE A 328 -4.00 -11.66 -14.05
N ILE A 329 -5.09 -11.08 -13.53
CA ILE A 329 -6.00 -11.76 -12.62
C ILE A 329 -6.55 -13.04 -13.28
N SER A 330 -6.97 -13.00 -14.55
CA SER A 330 -7.42 -14.19 -15.26
C SER A 330 -6.36 -15.29 -15.28
N LYS A 331 -5.12 -14.95 -15.60
CA LYS A 331 -4.00 -15.91 -15.67
C LYS A 331 -3.55 -16.43 -14.30
N GLU A 332 -3.67 -15.61 -13.25
CA GLU A 332 -3.32 -16.03 -11.87
C GLU A 332 -4.38 -16.99 -11.30
N PHE A 333 -5.55 -17.04 -11.93
CA PHE A 333 -6.68 -17.82 -11.47
C PHE A 333 -6.99 -19.07 -12.34
N GLU A 334 -6.32 -19.25 -13.48
CA GLU A 334 -6.34 -20.46 -14.30
C GLU A 334 -5.33 -21.51 -13.79
#